data_d6574a92dd45d9b4c83cc14457fafd27
#
_entry.id   d6574a92dd45d9b4c83cc14457fafd27
#
_cell.length_a   1.000
_cell.length_b   1.000
_cell.length_c   1.000
_cell.angle_alpha   90.00
_cell.angle_beta   90.00
_cell.angle_gamma   90.00
#
_symmetry.space_group_name_H-M   'P 1'
#
loop_
_entity.id
_entity.type
_entity.pdbx_description
1 polymer ?
#
loop_
_entity_poly.entity_id
_entity_poly.type
_entity_poly.pdbx_seq_one_letter_code
_entity_poly.pdbx_strand_id
1 'polypeptide(L)'
;MSLDRDAEPRDLQDLGVVEDPQRVELGAAAGVLVEVQVGVDARCAAWIAHDGRLWLLTDAQSPRGRLCVADPTTPSAWQVVLAEDPEAVLEDVALLDDGVVVALRSRHALSEITVHAAGLEPQVVRTVGIGSSSGLTSRPDGGTHAWFGWTTPTTPPHVCVLDVATGLIETWAPSPGEVELGEVTATVLEVRSKDGTTVRAQVLSPTGAPDRARPTVLYGYGGFGVSLTPGWSAAALAWVEAGGVWVVANLRGGSEEGETWHRAGMREHKQHVFDDFAAVADALVHQGWTTAASLGIYGGSNGGLLVGAALTQRPQAYAAVVCSAPLLDMVRYEQFGLGRTWNDEYGTADDPVELGWLLSYSPYHHVHETAYPA
;
A
#
# COMPACT_ATOMS: atom_id res chain seq x y z
N MET A 1 33.09 11.39 -31.19
CA MET A 1 32.05 12.31 -30.74
C MET A 1 32.14 12.33 -29.21
N SER A 2 32.75 13.36 -28.66
CA SER A 2 33.16 13.49 -27.26
C SER A 2 31.94 13.80 -26.42
N LEU A 3 31.63 12.93 -25.47
CA LEU A 3 30.61 13.21 -24.43
C LEU A 3 31.28 14.14 -23.40
N ASP A 4 30.75 15.32 -23.27
CA ASP A 4 31.10 16.31 -22.27
C ASP A 4 30.75 15.75 -20.86
N ARG A 5 31.77 15.54 -20.01
CA ARG A 5 31.64 14.88 -18.71
C ARG A 5 31.50 15.86 -17.55
N ASP A 6 31.30 17.13 -17.81
CA ASP A 6 31.32 18.17 -16.79
C ASP A 6 29.98 18.86 -16.50
N ALA A 7 28.84 18.17 -16.74
CA ALA A 7 27.57 18.61 -16.19
C ALA A 7 27.40 17.98 -14.80
N GLU A 8 27.74 18.72 -13.76
CA GLU A 8 27.35 18.35 -12.38
C GLU A 8 25.84 18.13 -12.30
N PRO A 9 25.39 17.02 -11.71
CA PRO A 9 23.97 16.82 -11.45
C PRO A 9 23.50 17.92 -10.50
N ARG A 10 22.58 18.76 -10.93
CA ARG A 10 21.88 19.68 -10.03
C ARG A 10 21.16 18.85 -9.01
N ASP A 11 21.58 18.97 -7.75
CA ASP A 11 21.00 18.31 -6.61
C ASP A 11 19.50 18.63 -6.52
N LEU A 12 18.67 17.62 -6.82
CA LEU A 12 17.24 17.58 -6.49
C LEU A 12 17.00 17.31 -4.97
N GLN A 13 18.05 17.44 -4.14
CA GLN A 13 18.01 17.12 -2.70
C GLN A 13 17.56 18.28 -1.80
N ASP A 14 17.27 19.46 -2.33
CA ASP A 14 16.91 20.62 -1.50
C ASP A 14 15.41 20.98 -1.46
N LEU A 15 14.52 20.04 -1.68
CA LEU A 15 13.16 20.14 -1.15
C LEU A 15 13.17 19.47 0.22
N GLY A 16 13.50 20.25 1.26
CA GLY A 16 13.52 19.80 2.63
C GLY A 16 12.15 19.26 3.04
N VAL A 17 12.00 17.95 2.93
CA VAL A 17 10.92 17.23 3.59
C VAL A 17 11.28 17.22 5.08
N VAL A 18 10.71 18.11 5.83
CA VAL A 18 10.73 18.01 7.30
C VAL A 18 9.87 16.78 7.64
N GLU A 19 10.41 15.82 8.37
CA GLU A 19 9.77 14.58 8.82
C GLU A 19 8.70 14.83 9.92
N ASP A 20 7.96 15.91 9.83
CA ASP A 20 6.79 16.17 10.65
C ASP A 20 5.55 15.96 9.76
N PRO A 21 4.75 14.90 9.95
CA PRO A 21 3.57 14.65 9.15
C PRO A 21 2.53 15.79 9.22
N GLN A 22 2.68 16.71 10.15
CA GLN A 22 1.81 17.88 10.33
C GLN A 22 2.38 19.15 9.68
N ARG A 23 3.57 19.11 9.03
CA ARG A 23 4.21 20.32 8.51
C ARG A 23 4.84 20.10 7.14
N VAL A 24 4.33 20.81 6.15
CA VAL A 24 4.92 20.90 4.80
C VAL A 24 5.34 22.33 4.54
N GLU A 25 6.58 22.54 4.15
CA GLU A 25 7.17 23.84 3.88
C GLU A 25 7.83 23.86 2.50
N LEU A 26 7.79 25.01 1.84
CA LEU A 26 8.54 25.28 0.60
C LEU A 26 9.77 26.10 0.90
N GLY A 27 10.92 25.67 0.38
CA GLY A 27 12.13 26.46 0.36
C GLY A 27 12.02 27.61 -0.65
N ALA A 28 11.99 28.86 -0.18
CA ALA A 28 12.09 30.01 -1.06
C ALA A 28 13.56 30.34 -1.36
N ALA A 29 13.83 30.97 -2.50
CA ALA A 29 15.18 31.30 -3.00
C ALA A 29 16.04 32.17 -2.06
N ALA A 30 15.49 32.65 -0.94
CA ALA A 30 16.18 33.45 0.08
C ALA A 30 16.42 32.67 1.39
N GLY A 31 16.24 31.33 1.42
CA GLY A 31 16.36 30.53 2.64
C GLY A 31 15.20 30.75 3.64
N VAL A 32 14.09 31.30 3.20
CA VAL A 32 12.87 31.44 3.99
C VAL A 32 11.98 30.24 3.69
N LEU A 33 11.57 29.52 4.74
CA LEU A 33 10.56 28.45 4.62
C LEU A 33 9.17 29.08 4.63
N VAL A 34 8.33 28.66 3.72
CA VAL A 34 6.93 29.13 3.61
C VAL A 34 6.01 27.96 3.92
N GLU A 35 5.15 28.15 4.90
CA GLU A 35 4.21 27.14 5.38
C GLU A 35 3.13 26.84 4.31
N VAL A 36 3.01 25.57 3.94
CA VAL A 36 1.98 25.06 3.02
C VAL A 36 0.86 24.40 3.81
N GLN A 37 1.22 23.49 4.73
CA GLN A 37 0.31 22.81 5.65
C GLN A 37 0.96 22.74 7.02
N VAL A 38 0.31 23.25 8.06
CA VAL A 38 0.79 23.20 9.45
C VAL A 38 -0.36 22.90 10.40
N GLY A 39 -0.12 21.99 11.35
CA GLY A 39 -1.08 21.64 12.39
C GLY A 39 -2.30 20.87 11.90
N VAL A 40 -2.19 20.21 10.73
CA VAL A 40 -3.22 19.34 10.16
C VAL A 40 -2.68 17.92 10.18
N ASP A 41 -3.38 17.03 10.89
CA ASP A 41 -3.05 15.60 10.91
C ASP A 41 -3.51 14.94 9.60
N ALA A 42 -2.68 15.11 8.56
CA ALA A 42 -2.93 14.60 7.21
C ALA A 42 -1.63 14.52 6.41
N ARG A 43 -1.53 13.52 5.54
CA ARG A 43 -0.43 13.40 4.60
C ARG A 43 -0.54 14.48 3.51
N CYS A 44 0.59 15.05 3.13
CA CYS A 44 0.67 16.01 2.05
C CYS A 44 2.02 15.89 1.34
N ALA A 45 1.98 15.62 0.04
CA ALA A 45 3.12 15.79 -0.84
C ALA A 45 2.91 17.08 -1.64
N ALA A 46 3.90 17.97 -1.63
CA ALA A 46 3.81 19.25 -2.33
C ALA A 46 5.05 19.47 -3.20
N TRP A 47 4.85 20.01 -4.40
CA TRP A 47 5.95 20.30 -5.33
C TRP A 47 5.60 21.48 -6.25
N ILE A 48 6.62 22.17 -6.76
CA ILE A 48 6.46 23.15 -7.84
C ILE A 48 6.58 22.39 -9.16
N ALA A 49 5.53 22.45 -10.00
CA ALA A 49 5.55 21.80 -11.29
C ALA A 49 6.16 22.72 -12.39
N HIS A 50 6.32 22.17 -13.60
CA HIS A 50 6.86 22.89 -14.75
C HIS A 50 6.02 24.12 -15.16
N ASP A 51 4.74 24.16 -14.78
CA ASP A 51 3.86 25.31 -14.97
C ASP A 51 4.07 26.44 -13.94
N GLY A 52 5.02 26.27 -13.02
CA GLY A 52 5.37 27.23 -11.98
C GLY A 52 4.35 27.30 -10.83
N ARG A 53 3.33 26.45 -10.80
CA ARG A 53 2.35 26.40 -9.71
C ARG A 53 2.76 25.40 -8.65
N LEU A 54 2.26 25.62 -7.42
CA LEU A 54 2.36 24.67 -6.32
C LEU A 54 1.25 23.63 -6.43
N TRP A 55 1.63 22.37 -6.55
CA TRP A 55 0.71 21.24 -6.57
C TRP A 55 0.80 20.47 -5.26
N LEU A 56 -0.34 19.93 -4.82
CA LEU A 56 -0.46 19.24 -3.53
C LEU A 56 -1.32 17.99 -3.71
N LEU A 57 -0.76 16.85 -3.37
CA LEU A 57 -1.49 15.59 -3.19
C LEU A 57 -1.68 15.40 -1.69
N THR A 58 -2.91 15.42 -1.19
CA THR A 58 -3.19 15.39 0.26
C THR A 58 -4.46 14.61 0.59
N ASP A 59 -4.47 13.98 1.78
CA ASP A 59 -5.66 13.36 2.36
C ASP A 59 -6.37 14.26 3.38
N ALA A 60 -5.92 15.50 3.57
CA ALA A 60 -6.59 16.48 4.42
C ALA A 60 -8.07 16.64 4.03
N GLN A 61 -9.00 16.30 4.94
CA GLN A 61 -10.46 16.29 4.72
C GLN A 61 -10.93 15.43 3.53
N SER A 62 -10.08 14.52 3.06
CA SER A 62 -10.32 13.65 1.91
C SER A 62 -9.55 12.33 2.09
N PRO A 63 -10.01 11.42 2.96
CA PRO A 63 -9.26 10.25 3.39
C PRO A 63 -8.72 9.34 2.26
N ARG A 64 -9.30 9.46 1.06
CA ARG A 64 -8.82 8.77 -0.15
C ARG A 64 -7.97 9.64 -1.07
N GLY A 65 -7.60 10.83 -0.60
CA GLY A 65 -6.73 11.75 -1.33
C GLY A 65 -7.46 12.64 -2.36
N ARG A 66 -6.91 13.83 -2.53
CA ARG A 66 -7.30 14.81 -3.54
C ARG A 66 -6.07 15.53 -4.08
N LEU A 67 -6.17 16.05 -5.29
CA LEU A 67 -5.14 16.90 -5.89
C LEU A 67 -5.60 18.35 -5.83
N CYS A 68 -4.73 19.19 -5.31
CA CYS A 68 -4.94 20.63 -5.23
C CYS A 68 -3.82 21.39 -5.95
N VAL A 69 -4.09 22.65 -6.27
CA VAL A 69 -3.13 23.60 -6.82
C VAL A 69 -3.23 24.93 -6.09
N ALA A 70 -2.11 25.62 -5.93
CA ALA A 70 -2.04 26.96 -5.36
C ALA A 70 -1.02 27.83 -6.10
N ASP A 71 -1.11 29.14 -5.92
CA ASP A 71 -0.03 30.06 -6.27
C ASP A 71 1.09 29.93 -5.21
N PRO A 72 2.37 29.75 -5.61
CA PRO A 72 3.46 29.67 -4.65
C PRO A 72 3.61 30.90 -3.74
N THR A 73 3.08 32.07 -4.14
CA THR A 73 3.06 33.27 -3.31
C THR A 73 1.94 33.28 -2.25
N THR A 74 0.95 32.40 -2.39
CA THR A 74 -0.16 32.20 -1.46
C THR A 74 -0.40 30.70 -1.24
N PRO A 75 0.59 29.96 -0.69
CA PRO A 75 0.65 28.49 -0.72
C PRO A 75 -0.45 27.80 0.13
N SER A 76 -1.14 28.52 1.00
CA SER A 76 -2.28 28.00 1.77
C SER A 76 -3.65 28.15 1.07
N ALA A 77 -3.71 28.86 -0.07
CA ALA A 77 -4.95 29.11 -0.83
C ALA A 77 -5.17 28.02 -1.90
N TRP A 78 -5.54 26.82 -1.48
CA TRP A 78 -5.68 25.66 -2.37
C TRP A 78 -6.97 25.66 -3.17
N GLN A 79 -6.85 25.31 -4.46
CA GLN A 79 -7.96 25.01 -5.34
C GLN A 79 -7.94 23.51 -5.68
N VAL A 80 -9.08 22.85 -5.51
CA VAL A 80 -9.20 21.42 -5.85
C VAL A 80 -9.21 21.24 -7.36
N VAL A 81 -8.30 20.41 -7.87
CA VAL A 81 -8.21 20.01 -9.29
C VAL A 81 -8.84 18.63 -9.48
N LEU A 82 -8.48 17.66 -8.65
CA LEU A 82 -9.12 16.35 -8.59
C LEU A 82 -9.71 16.16 -7.20
N ALA A 83 -11.04 16.05 -7.14
CA ALA A 83 -11.73 15.74 -5.90
C ALA A 83 -11.50 14.28 -5.49
N GLU A 84 -11.73 13.99 -4.20
CA GLU A 84 -11.77 12.63 -3.69
C GLU A 84 -12.77 11.77 -4.48
N ASP A 85 -12.35 10.57 -4.85
CA ASP A 85 -13.23 9.52 -5.34
C ASP A 85 -13.73 8.71 -4.13
N PRO A 86 -15.05 8.50 -3.95
CA PRO A 86 -15.57 7.80 -2.79
C PRO A 86 -15.18 6.30 -2.73
N GLU A 87 -14.71 5.72 -3.84
CA GLU A 87 -14.39 4.30 -3.96
C GLU A 87 -12.93 4.02 -4.34
N ALA A 88 -12.12 5.05 -4.63
CA ALA A 88 -10.73 4.87 -5.04
C ALA A 88 -9.79 5.85 -4.36
N VAL A 89 -8.64 5.34 -3.90
CA VAL A 89 -7.57 6.14 -3.29
C VAL A 89 -6.72 6.77 -4.39
N LEU A 90 -6.48 8.07 -4.31
CA LEU A 90 -5.55 8.78 -5.19
C LEU A 90 -4.12 8.56 -4.65
N GLU A 91 -3.31 7.80 -5.38
CA GLU A 91 -1.97 7.39 -4.94
C GLU A 91 -0.87 8.28 -5.52
N ASP A 92 -1.01 8.67 -6.79
CA ASP A 92 0.03 9.43 -7.49
C ASP A 92 -0.55 10.20 -8.68
N VAL A 93 0.17 11.21 -9.16
CA VAL A 93 -0.22 12.00 -10.33
C VAL A 93 0.99 12.38 -11.18
N ALA A 94 0.80 12.43 -12.50
CA ALA A 94 1.74 13.03 -13.43
C ALA A 94 1.08 14.22 -14.15
N LEU A 95 1.78 15.36 -14.18
CA LEU A 95 1.31 16.57 -14.84
C LEU A 95 1.93 16.65 -16.23
N LEU A 96 1.09 16.86 -17.24
CA LEU A 96 1.46 16.96 -18.64
C LEU A 96 1.14 18.35 -19.17
N ASP A 97 1.48 18.59 -20.45
CA ASP A 97 1.16 19.84 -21.12
C ASP A 97 -0.36 20.09 -21.19
N ASP A 98 -0.73 21.35 -21.45
CA ASP A 98 -2.14 21.80 -21.57
C ASP A 98 -2.99 21.51 -20.33
N GLY A 99 -2.35 21.33 -19.16
CA GLY A 99 -3.04 21.05 -17.89
C GLY A 99 -3.65 19.66 -17.80
N VAL A 100 -3.19 18.71 -18.60
CA VAL A 100 -3.60 17.30 -18.52
C VAL A 100 -2.97 16.67 -17.29
N VAL A 101 -3.79 15.98 -16.50
CA VAL A 101 -3.36 15.21 -15.32
C VAL A 101 -3.60 13.73 -15.58
N VAL A 102 -2.56 12.92 -15.46
CA VAL A 102 -2.69 11.47 -15.35
C VAL A 102 -2.72 11.13 -13.87
N ALA A 103 -3.75 10.43 -13.42
CA ALA A 103 -3.92 10.05 -12.03
C ALA A 103 -3.84 8.53 -11.89
N LEU A 104 -3.02 8.08 -10.94
CA LEU A 104 -2.99 6.70 -10.47
C LEU A 104 -3.89 6.60 -9.25
N ARG A 105 -4.87 5.73 -9.31
CA ARG A 105 -5.78 5.41 -8.22
C ARG A 105 -5.69 3.94 -7.85
N SER A 106 -5.98 3.64 -6.60
CA SER A 106 -6.21 2.27 -6.12
C SER A 106 -7.69 2.10 -5.80
N ARG A 107 -8.35 1.19 -6.52
CA ARG A 107 -9.72 0.78 -6.23
C ARG A 107 -9.71 -0.65 -5.72
N HIS A 108 -9.97 -0.82 -4.42
CA HIS A 108 -9.93 -2.14 -3.78
C HIS A 108 -8.59 -2.87 -3.97
N ALA A 109 -7.50 -2.14 -3.76
CA ALA A 109 -6.11 -2.59 -3.97
C ALA A 109 -5.72 -2.88 -5.43
N LEU A 110 -6.55 -2.55 -6.42
CA LEU A 110 -6.24 -2.67 -7.85
C LEU A 110 -5.93 -1.29 -8.44
N SER A 111 -4.84 -1.20 -9.19
CA SER A 111 -4.47 0.07 -9.83
C SER A 111 -5.37 0.42 -10.99
N GLU A 112 -5.82 1.65 -11.00
CA GLU A 112 -6.60 2.29 -12.07
C GLU A 112 -5.87 3.57 -12.51
N ILE A 113 -5.65 3.73 -13.81
CA ILE A 113 -5.05 4.95 -14.37
C ILE A 113 -6.15 5.73 -15.10
N THR A 114 -6.26 7.02 -14.79
CA THR A 114 -7.22 7.92 -15.42
C THR A 114 -6.52 9.15 -15.97
N VAL A 115 -7.00 9.64 -17.12
CA VAL A 115 -6.53 10.88 -17.76
C VAL A 115 -7.61 11.95 -17.64
N HIS A 116 -7.22 13.08 -17.08
CA HIS A 116 -8.09 14.23 -16.85
C HIS A 116 -7.60 15.42 -17.66
N ALA A 117 -8.47 15.98 -18.50
CA ALA A 117 -8.22 17.19 -19.26
C ALA A 117 -9.34 18.21 -19.02
N ALA A 118 -9.02 19.50 -19.06
CA ALA A 118 -9.97 20.56 -18.76
C ALA A 118 -11.21 20.49 -19.66
N GLY A 119 -12.39 20.46 -19.07
CA GLY A 119 -13.67 20.43 -19.79
C GLY A 119 -14.04 19.11 -20.45
N LEU A 120 -13.28 18.04 -20.20
CA LEU A 120 -13.58 16.69 -20.69
C LEU A 120 -13.90 15.74 -19.53
N GLU A 121 -14.69 14.71 -19.82
CA GLU A 121 -14.89 13.61 -18.86
C GLU A 121 -13.59 12.81 -18.68
N PRO A 122 -13.30 12.32 -17.45
CA PRO A 122 -12.14 11.50 -17.20
C PRO A 122 -12.13 10.24 -18.06
N GLN A 123 -11.00 9.92 -18.65
CA GLN A 123 -10.81 8.70 -19.43
C GLN A 123 -10.08 7.63 -18.62
N VAL A 124 -10.70 6.48 -18.46
CA VAL A 124 -10.05 5.31 -17.83
C VAL A 124 -9.14 4.64 -18.85
N VAL A 125 -7.89 4.52 -18.50
CA VAL A 125 -6.87 3.82 -19.31
C VAL A 125 -6.90 2.33 -18.98
N ARG A 126 -7.10 1.50 -19.99
CA ARG A 126 -7.18 0.05 -19.80
C ARG A 126 -5.79 -0.55 -19.69
N THR A 127 -5.47 -1.05 -18.50
CA THR A 127 -4.27 -1.86 -18.25
C THR A 127 -4.52 -3.35 -18.55
N VAL A 128 -3.45 -4.11 -18.70
CA VAL A 128 -3.55 -5.54 -19.01
C VAL A 128 -3.53 -6.36 -17.70
N GLY A 129 -4.62 -7.04 -17.41
CA GLY A 129 -4.74 -7.96 -16.27
C GLY A 129 -4.98 -7.26 -14.92
N ILE A 130 -5.09 -8.07 -13.87
CA ILE A 130 -5.16 -7.62 -12.46
C ILE A 130 -3.73 -7.33 -12.02
N GLY A 131 -3.40 -6.06 -11.79
CA GLY A 131 -2.03 -5.66 -11.45
C GLY A 131 -1.97 -4.39 -10.62
N SER A 132 -0.76 -3.97 -10.37
CA SER A 132 -0.47 -2.70 -9.72
C SER A 132 0.54 -1.87 -10.50
N SER A 133 0.37 -0.56 -10.37
CA SER A 133 1.27 0.44 -10.91
C SER A 133 2.14 1.04 -9.81
N SER A 134 3.29 1.55 -10.19
CA SER A 134 4.19 2.29 -9.29
C SER A 134 4.91 3.39 -10.04
N GLY A 135 5.27 4.47 -9.35
CA GLY A 135 6.15 5.51 -9.85
C GLY A 135 5.62 6.22 -11.09
N LEU A 136 4.39 6.71 -11.06
CA LEU A 136 3.82 7.51 -12.13
C LEU A 136 4.60 8.82 -12.29
N THR A 137 5.11 9.08 -13.49
CA THR A 137 5.95 10.27 -13.76
C THR A 137 5.76 10.79 -15.17
N SER A 138 6.12 12.06 -15.38
CA SER A 138 6.21 12.73 -16.69
C SER A 138 7.63 13.29 -16.87
N ARG A 139 7.91 13.86 -18.05
CA ARG A 139 9.16 14.59 -18.25
C ARG A 139 9.15 15.91 -17.45
N PRO A 140 10.29 16.31 -16.89
CA PRO A 140 10.38 17.58 -16.15
C PRO A 140 10.03 18.83 -16.99
N ASP A 141 10.21 18.76 -18.29
CA ASP A 141 9.93 19.83 -19.27
C ASP A 141 8.53 19.71 -19.91
N GLY A 142 7.68 18.80 -19.40
CA GLY A 142 6.34 18.56 -19.92
C GLY A 142 6.28 17.50 -21.01
N GLY A 143 5.24 17.57 -21.84
CA GLY A 143 4.97 16.64 -22.95
C GLY A 143 3.63 15.93 -22.81
N THR A 144 3.41 14.91 -23.65
CA THR A 144 2.14 14.17 -23.76
C THR A 144 2.25 12.72 -23.27
N HIS A 145 3.36 12.35 -22.64
CA HIS A 145 3.62 10.98 -22.21
C HIS A 145 3.78 10.90 -20.71
N ALA A 146 3.23 9.84 -20.13
CA ALA A 146 3.46 9.44 -18.74
C ALA A 146 4.10 8.05 -18.68
N TRP A 147 5.03 7.84 -17.76
CA TRP A 147 5.69 6.56 -17.48
C TRP A 147 5.27 6.03 -16.14
N PHE A 148 5.14 4.71 -16.06
CA PHE A 148 4.83 4.02 -14.81
C PHE A 148 5.37 2.59 -14.82
N GLY A 149 5.71 2.07 -13.65
CA GLY A 149 5.96 0.64 -13.46
C GLY A 149 4.64 -0.12 -13.50
N TRP A 150 4.61 -1.29 -14.13
CA TRP A 150 3.46 -2.20 -14.13
C TRP A 150 3.90 -3.60 -13.75
N THR A 151 3.14 -4.25 -12.90
CA THR A 151 3.33 -5.66 -12.52
C THR A 151 1.99 -6.33 -12.30
N THR A 152 1.95 -7.64 -12.52
CA THR A 152 0.82 -8.48 -12.13
C THR A 152 1.36 -9.67 -11.33
N PRO A 153 0.52 -10.48 -10.70
CA PRO A 153 0.99 -11.71 -10.05
C PRO A 153 1.78 -12.65 -10.97
N THR A 154 1.54 -12.58 -12.30
CA THR A 154 2.16 -13.44 -13.31
C THR A 154 3.10 -12.71 -14.28
N THR A 155 3.20 -11.38 -14.16
CA THR A 155 4.07 -10.57 -15.01
C THR A 155 5.06 -9.80 -14.15
N PRO A 156 6.38 -10.02 -14.32
CA PRO A 156 7.39 -9.28 -13.59
C PRO A 156 7.29 -7.77 -13.79
N PRO A 157 7.81 -6.96 -12.86
CA PRO A 157 7.82 -5.50 -12.99
C PRO A 157 8.51 -5.06 -14.29
N HIS A 158 7.84 -4.20 -15.05
CA HIS A 158 8.36 -3.58 -16.27
C HIS A 158 7.87 -2.12 -16.35
N VAL A 159 8.49 -1.32 -17.18
CA VAL A 159 8.10 0.09 -17.36
C VAL A 159 7.22 0.22 -18.59
N CYS A 160 6.08 0.86 -18.40
CA CYS A 160 5.15 1.26 -19.45
C CYS A 160 5.24 2.75 -19.75
N VAL A 161 4.85 3.13 -20.94
CA VAL A 161 4.61 4.51 -21.36
C VAL A 161 3.19 4.63 -21.88
N LEU A 162 2.48 5.65 -21.40
CA LEU A 162 1.16 6.06 -21.87
C LEU A 162 1.31 7.29 -22.74
N ASP A 163 0.85 7.24 -23.97
CA ASP A 163 0.57 8.43 -24.79
C ASP A 163 -0.86 8.87 -24.53
N VAL A 164 -1.05 10.02 -23.88
CA VAL A 164 -2.40 10.52 -23.51
C VAL A 164 -3.21 10.98 -24.72
N ALA A 165 -2.57 11.31 -25.84
CA ALA A 165 -3.27 11.75 -27.05
C ALA A 165 -4.00 10.59 -27.76
N THR A 166 -3.44 9.39 -27.65
CA THR A 166 -4.00 8.17 -28.26
C THR A 166 -4.63 7.21 -27.26
N GLY A 167 -4.29 7.34 -25.96
CA GLY A 167 -4.65 6.39 -24.91
C GLY A 167 -3.89 5.06 -25.00
N LEU A 168 -2.84 4.97 -25.83
CA LEU A 168 -2.06 3.77 -26.04
C LEU A 168 -1.04 3.59 -24.93
N ILE A 169 -0.97 2.36 -24.38
CA ILE A 169 0.11 1.92 -23.48
C ILE A 169 1.05 1.00 -24.27
N GLU A 170 2.34 1.30 -24.17
CA GLU A 170 3.40 0.45 -24.71
C GLU A 170 4.41 0.08 -23.62
N THR A 171 5.08 -1.07 -23.77
CA THR A 171 6.21 -1.42 -22.92
C THR A 171 7.42 -0.56 -23.32
N TRP A 172 7.82 0.34 -22.42
CA TRP A 172 9.01 1.18 -22.58
C TRP A 172 10.30 0.39 -22.31
N ALA A 173 10.32 -0.32 -21.18
CA ALA A 173 11.43 -1.18 -20.81
C ALA A 173 10.89 -2.51 -20.26
N PRO A 174 11.20 -3.64 -20.90
CA PRO A 174 10.76 -4.94 -20.43
C PRO A 174 11.48 -5.35 -19.13
N SER A 175 10.93 -6.34 -18.45
CA SER A 175 11.59 -6.98 -17.32
C SER A 175 12.93 -7.59 -17.74
N PRO A 176 13.94 -7.57 -16.87
CA PRO A 176 15.19 -8.28 -17.13
C PRO A 176 14.98 -9.80 -17.00
N GLY A 177 14.82 -10.49 -18.10
CA GLY A 177 14.62 -11.93 -18.17
C GLY A 177 13.16 -12.35 -18.37
N GLU A 178 13.00 -13.55 -18.91
CA GLU A 178 11.71 -14.20 -19.12
C GLU A 178 11.61 -15.41 -18.19
N VAL A 179 10.42 -15.65 -17.64
CA VAL A 179 10.12 -16.82 -16.83
C VAL A 179 8.88 -17.48 -17.43
N GLU A 180 9.03 -18.73 -17.84
CA GLU A 180 7.89 -19.55 -18.21
C GLU A 180 7.16 -19.97 -16.93
N LEU A 181 5.89 -19.60 -16.82
CA LEU A 181 5.03 -19.96 -15.71
C LEU A 181 4.07 -21.05 -16.12
N GLY A 182 3.81 -21.98 -15.19
CA GLY A 182 2.66 -22.87 -15.27
C GLY A 182 1.34 -22.10 -15.18
N GLU A 183 0.22 -22.81 -15.14
CA GLU A 183 -1.10 -22.20 -14.96
C GLU A 183 -1.22 -21.57 -13.57
N VAL A 184 -1.38 -20.24 -13.52
CA VAL A 184 -1.61 -19.46 -12.33
C VAL A 184 -2.78 -18.54 -12.57
N THR A 185 -3.79 -18.64 -11.71
CA THR A 185 -4.97 -17.77 -11.75
C THR A 185 -4.99 -16.90 -10.49
N ALA A 186 -5.20 -15.60 -10.70
CA ALA A 186 -5.42 -14.63 -9.65
C ALA A 186 -6.92 -14.31 -9.52
N THR A 187 -7.45 -14.42 -8.31
CA THR A 187 -8.84 -14.07 -7.99
C THR A 187 -8.90 -13.19 -6.75
N VAL A 188 -9.99 -12.47 -6.55
CA VAL A 188 -10.25 -11.67 -5.35
C VAL A 188 -11.36 -12.34 -4.55
N LEU A 189 -11.08 -12.55 -3.27
CA LEU A 189 -12.02 -13.07 -2.28
C LEU A 189 -12.53 -11.91 -1.43
N GLU A 190 -13.85 -11.78 -1.25
CA GLU A 190 -14.46 -10.87 -0.29
C GLU A 190 -14.93 -11.65 0.93
N VAL A 191 -14.55 -11.17 2.10
CA VAL A 191 -14.82 -11.79 3.40
C VAL A 191 -15.45 -10.76 4.34
N ARG A 192 -16.35 -11.20 5.22
CA ARG A 192 -16.86 -10.37 6.31
C ARG A 192 -16.02 -10.60 7.56
N SER A 193 -15.40 -9.53 8.07
CA SER A 193 -14.76 -9.53 9.37
C SER A 193 -15.79 -9.67 10.49
N LYS A 194 -15.32 -9.87 11.70
CA LYS A 194 -16.13 -10.08 12.92
C LYS A 194 -17.15 -8.96 13.18
N ASP A 195 -16.81 -7.72 12.82
CA ASP A 195 -17.66 -6.54 12.96
C ASP A 195 -18.53 -6.24 11.72
N GLY A 196 -18.47 -7.11 10.69
CA GLY A 196 -19.18 -6.96 9.43
C GLY A 196 -18.45 -6.15 8.37
N THR A 197 -17.25 -5.63 8.64
CA THR A 197 -16.42 -4.95 7.66
C THR A 197 -16.04 -5.90 6.52
N THR A 198 -16.13 -5.43 5.27
CA THR A 198 -15.68 -6.21 4.11
C THR A 198 -14.15 -6.13 4.00
N VAL A 199 -13.51 -7.29 4.08
CA VAL A 199 -12.07 -7.48 3.89
C VAL A 199 -11.84 -8.21 2.57
N ARG A 200 -10.84 -7.81 1.80
CA ARG A 200 -10.49 -8.47 0.53
C ARG A 200 -9.20 -9.24 0.68
N ALA A 201 -9.08 -10.30 -0.10
CA ALA A 201 -7.83 -11.06 -0.21
C ALA A 201 -7.61 -11.49 -1.65
N GLN A 202 -6.38 -11.38 -2.11
CA GLN A 202 -5.96 -11.91 -3.40
C GLN A 202 -5.57 -13.36 -3.23
N VAL A 203 -6.11 -14.23 -4.08
CA VAL A 203 -5.83 -15.68 -4.08
C VAL A 203 -5.14 -16.04 -5.38
N LEU A 204 -3.93 -16.57 -5.28
CA LEU A 204 -3.18 -17.15 -6.38
C LEU A 204 -3.25 -18.67 -6.26
N SER A 205 -3.73 -19.31 -7.30
CA SER A 205 -3.92 -20.77 -7.31
C SER A 205 -3.77 -21.36 -8.73
N PRO A 206 -3.54 -22.68 -8.86
CA PRO A 206 -3.49 -23.31 -10.18
C PRO A 206 -4.86 -23.35 -10.90
N THR A 207 -5.97 -23.18 -10.18
CA THR A 207 -7.32 -23.47 -10.69
C THR A 207 -8.27 -22.29 -10.68
N GLY A 208 -7.93 -21.20 -9.99
CA GLY A 208 -8.81 -20.01 -9.83
C GLY A 208 -10.06 -20.22 -8.97
N ALA A 209 -10.34 -21.47 -8.55
CA ALA A 209 -11.43 -21.83 -7.66
C ALA A 209 -11.02 -23.04 -6.80
N PRO A 210 -11.64 -23.24 -5.62
CA PRO A 210 -11.33 -24.40 -4.80
C PRO A 210 -11.80 -25.69 -5.50
N ASP A 211 -10.88 -26.57 -5.80
CA ASP A 211 -11.11 -27.91 -6.38
C ASP A 211 -10.88 -29.03 -5.36
N ARG A 212 -9.99 -28.76 -4.39
CA ARG A 212 -9.64 -29.60 -3.25
C ARG A 212 -8.91 -28.74 -2.21
N ALA A 213 -8.84 -29.19 -0.97
CA ALA A 213 -8.00 -28.57 0.03
C ALA A 213 -6.51 -28.70 -0.36
N ARG A 214 -5.81 -27.57 -0.43
CA ARG A 214 -4.41 -27.47 -0.82
C ARG A 214 -3.56 -26.87 0.29
N PRO A 215 -2.26 -27.17 0.40
CA PRO A 215 -1.36 -26.41 1.23
C PRO A 215 -1.45 -24.93 0.85
N THR A 216 -1.76 -24.08 1.83
CA THR A 216 -2.01 -22.66 1.60
C THR A 216 -1.13 -21.82 2.49
N VAL A 217 -0.54 -20.75 1.93
CA VAL A 217 0.13 -19.69 2.69
C VAL A 217 -0.77 -18.46 2.66
N LEU A 218 -1.15 -17.97 3.85
CA LEU A 218 -1.85 -16.70 4.02
C LEU A 218 -0.84 -15.66 4.53
N TYR A 219 -0.64 -14.62 3.74
CA TYR A 219 0.24 -13.49 4.03
C TYR A 219 -0.59 -12.24 4.35
N GLY A 220 -0.12 -11.44 5.31
CA GLY A 220 -0.70 -10.15 5.65
C GLY A 220 0.33 -9.21 6.28
N TYR A 221 -0.04 -7.91 6.33
CA TYR A 221 0.78 -6.89 6.99
C TYR A 221 -0.05 -6.07 8.00
N GLY A 222 -1.03 -5.29 7.55
CA GLY A 222 -2.04 -4.63 8.37
C GLY A 222 -1.49 -3.57 9.32
N GLY A 223 -0.74 -2.58 8.80
CA GLY A 223 -0.25 -1.46 9.59
C GLY A 223 0.49 -0.42 8.74
N PHE A 224 0.78 0.73 9.36
CA PHE A 224 1.56 1.83 8.79
C PHE A 224 1.02 2.37 7.46
N GLY A 225 -0.24 2.17 7.15
CA GLY A 225 -0.81 2.56 5.88
C GLY A 225 -0.19 1.83 4.67
N VAL A 226 0.44 0.67 4.85
CA VAL A 226 1.06 -0.09 3.75
C VAL A 226 0.00 -0.89 3.02
N SER A 227 -0.30 -0.51 1.78
CA SER A 227 -1.18 -1.27 0.89
C SER A 227 -0.49 -2.51 0.32
N LEU A 228 -1.15 -3.66 0.41
CA LEU A 228 -0.73 -4.88 -0.25
C LEU A 228 -1.45 -5.01 -1.60
N THR A 229 -0.78 -4.58 -2.67
CA THR A 229 -1.32 -4.59 -4.04
C THR A 229 -0.88 -5.84 -4.82
N PRO A 230 -1.61 -6.23 -5.90
CA PRO A 230 -1.20 -7.34 -6.75
C PRO A 230 0.19 -7.12 -7.33
N GLY A 231 1.09 -8.08 -7.17
CA GLY A 231 2.44 -7.95 -7.69
C GLY A 231 3.13 -9.28 -7.88
N TRP A 232 4.22 -9.23 -8.63
CA TRP A 232 5.07 -10.37 -8.87
C TRP A 232 5.77 -10.83 -7.59
N SER A 233 5.69 -12.11 -7.31
CA SER A 233 6.44 -12.75 -6.24
C SER A 233 6.91 -14.13 -6.67
N ALA A 234 8.21 -14.29 -6.83
CA ALA A 234 8.81 -15.59 -7.19
C ALA A 234 8.49 -16.67 -6.14
N ALA A 235 8.43 -16.30 -4.85
CA ALA A 235 8.08 -17.24 -3.79
C ALA A 235 6.62 -17.71 -3.89
N ALA A 236 5.69 -16.77 -4.14
CA ALA A 236 4.27 -17.11 -4.33
C ALA A 236 4.08 -18.01 -5.57
N LEU A 237 4.74 -17.69 -6.67
CA LEU A 237 4.67 -18.47 -7.91
C LEU A 237 5.24 -19.86 -7.74
N ALA A 238 6.41 -20.01 -7.11
CA ALA A 238 7.00 -21.32 -6.83
C ALA A 238 6.09 -22.18 -5.93
N TRP A 239 5.38 -21.54 -4.97
CA TRP A 239 4.41 -22.24 -4.12
C TRP A 239 3.20 -22.74 -4.92
N VAL A 240 2.67 -21.89 -5.81
CA VAL A 240 1.54 -22.25 -6.68
C VAL A 240 1.95 -23.32 -7.70
N GLU A 241 3.14 -23.24 -8.28
CA GLU A 241 3.71 -24.24 -9.18
C GLU A 241 3.85 -25.61 -8.49
N ALA A 242 4.21 -25.62 -7.20
CA ALA A 242 4.23 -26.84 -6.39
C ALA A 242 2.82 -27.36 -6.05
N GLY A 243 1.75 -26.72 -6.53
CA GLY A 243 0.35 -27.12 -6.35
C GLY A 243 -0.33 -26.51 -5.14
N GLY A 244 0.29 -25.55 -4.45
CA GLY A 244 -0.26 -24.82 -3.33
C GLY A 244 -1.14 -23.64 -3.72
N VAL A 245 -1.62 -22.92 -2.72
CA VAL A 245 -2.37 -21.66 -2.86
C VAL A 245 -1.63 -20.57 -2.06
N TRP A 246 -1.51 -19.38 -2.65
CA TRP A 246 -0.94 -18.21 -1.98
C TRP A 246 -1.98 -17.13 -1.85
N VAL A 247 -2.17 -16.61 -0.64
CA VAL A 247 -3.20 -15.61 -0.35
C VAL A 247 -2.56 -14.38 0.28
N VAL A 248 -2.93 -13.20 -0.21
CA VAL A 248 -2.52 -11.91 0.34
C VAL A 248 -3.75 -11.17 0.84
N ALA A 249 -3.83 -10.94 2.14
CA ALA A 249 -4.98 -10.28 2.77
C ALA A 249 -4.79 -8.77 2.88
N ASN A 250 -5.78 -8.00 2.39
CA ASN A 250 -5.86 -6.54 2.49
C ASN A 250 -6.56 -6.17 3.80
N LEU A 251 -5.79 -5.97 4.85
CA LEU A 251 -6.27 -5.80 6.21
C LEU A 251 -6.39 -4.33 6.59
N ARG A 252 -7.30 -4.00 7.50
CA ARG A 252 -7.27 -2.68 8.17
C ARG A 252 -5.86 -2.42 8.73
N GLY A 253 -5.49 -1.14 8.84
CA GLY A 253 -4.11 -0.74 9.12
C GLY A 253 -3.25 -0.54 7.88
N GLY A 254 -3.63 -1.12 6.72
CA GLY A 254 -3.15 -0.72 5.40
C GLY A 254 -3.84 0.55 4.90
N SER A 255 -3.61 0.96 3.65
CA SER A 255 -4.30 2.10 3.04
C SER A 255 -5.06 1.77 1.75
N GLU A 256 -5.41 0.51 1.54
CA GLU A 256 -6.13 0.03 0.36
C GLU A 256 -7.48 0.73 0.15
N GLU A 257 -8.09 1.21 1.23
CA GLU A 257 -9.34 1.99 1.23
C GLU A 257 -9.12 3.42 1.80
N GLY A 258 -7.87 3.90 1.83
CA GLY A 258 -7.49 5.22 2.28
C GLY A 258 -7.21 5.35 3.78
N GLU A 259 -7.05 6.58 4.27
CA GLU A 259 -6.60 6.87 5.64
C GLU A 259 -7.58 6.36 6.71
N THR A 260 -8.87 6.35 6.45
CA THR A 260 -9.86 5.76 7.38
C THR A 260 -9.65 4.26 7.59
N TRP A 261 -9.17 3.55 6.57
CA TRP A 261 -8.84 2.14 6.65
C TRP A 261 -7.58 1.90 7.49
N HIS A 262 -6.58 2.78 7.34
CA HIS A 262 -5.37 2.78 8.17
C HIS A 262 -5.74 3.00 9.64
N ARG A 263 -6.47 4.08 9.96
CA ARG A 263 -6.86 4.42 11.32
C ARG A 263 -7.75 3.37 11.98
N ALA A 264 -8.51 2.63 11.21
CA ALA A 264 -9.34 1.54 11.73
C ALA A 264 -8.55 0.29 12.16
N GLY A 265 -7.23 0.26 11.94
CA GLY A 265 -6.32 -0.83 12.31
C GLY A 265 -5.11 -0.40 13.14
N MET A 266 -5.09 0.82 13.71
CA MET A 266 -4.00 1.31 14.56
C MET A 266 -4.47 1.55 16.01
N ARG A 267 -3.52 1.68 16.95
CA ARG A 267 -3.74 2.02 18.37
C ARG A 267 -4.81 1.14 19.02
N GLU A 268 -5.86 1.72 19.61
CA GLU A 268 -6.99 1.02 20.23
C GLU A 268 -7.74 0.10 19.28
N HIS A 269 -7.60 0.31 17.97
CA HIS A 269 -8.27 -0.47 16.94
C HIS A 269 -7.41 -1.63 16.39
N LYS A 270 -6.20 -1.84 16.89
CA LYS A 270 -5.24 -2.84 16.37
C LYS A 270 -5.81 -4.27 16.34
N GLN A 271 -6.72 -4.62 17.26
CA GLN A 271 -7.37 -5.93 17.26
C GLN A 271 -8.19 -6.20 15.97
N HIS A 272 -8.71 -5.17 15.31
CA HIS A 272 -9.43 -5.34 14.04
C HIS A 272 -8.57 -5.98 12.96
N VAL A 273 -7.27 -5.70 12.93
CA VAL A 273 -6.32 -6.30 11.99
C VAL A 273 -6.24 -7.81 12.16
N PHE A 274 -6.18 -8.26 13.41
CA PHE A 274 -6.11 -9.68 13.75
C PHE A 274 -7.44 -10.39 13.50
N ASP A 275 -8.57 -9.71 13.77
CA ASP A 275 -9.91 -10.22 13.48
C ASP A 275 -10.14 -10.33 11.95
N ASP A 276 -9.66 -9.36 11.15
CA ASP A 276 -9.72 -9.41 9.70
C ASP A 276 -8.93 -10.60 9.15
N PHE A 277 -7.71 -10.80 9.63
CA PHE A 277 -6.84 -11.90 9.22
C PHE A 277 -7.44 -13.26 9.57
N ALA A 278 -7.99 -13.37 10.77
CA ALA A 278 -8.71 -14.57 11.22
C ALA A 278 -9.93 -14.87 10.35
N ALA A 279 -10.69 -13.85 9.95
CA ALA A 279 -11.86 -14.01 9.08
C ALA A 279 -11.45 -14.52 7.68
N VAL A 280 -10.33 -14.03 7.12
CA VAL A 280 -9.81 -14.56 5.86
C VAL A 280 -9.38 -16.02 6.01
N ALA A 281 -8.68 -16.37 7.09
CA ALA A 281 -8.28 -17.75 7.37
C ALA A 281 -9.50 -18.69 7.46
N ASP A 282 -10.54 -18.28 8.20
CA ASP A 282 -11.77 -19.05 8.33
C ASP A 282 -12.50 -19.21 6.98
N ALA A 283 -12.55 -18.16 6.16
CA ALA A 283 -13.16 -18.20 4.85
C ALA A 283 -12.43 -19.17 3.91
N LEU A 284 -11.10 -19.19 3.92
CA LEU A 284 -10.32 -20.13 3.12
C LEU A 284 -10.61 -21.60 3.48
N VAL A 285 -10.74 -21.90 4.77
CA VAL A 285 -11.11 -23.23 5.25
C VAL A 285 -12.56 -23.57 4.88
N HIS A 286 -13.49 -22.66 5.14
CA HIS A 286 -14.93 -22.86 4.90
C HIS A 286 -15.25 -23.07 3.41
N GLN A 287 -14.57 -22.34 2.53
CA GLN A 287 -14.74 -22.43 1.08
C GLN A 287 -14.00 -23.62 0.44
N GLY A 288 -13.19 -24.35 1.21
CA GLY A 288 -12.50 -25.56 0.74
C GLY A 288 -11.19 -25.32 0.02
N TRP A 289 -10.60 -24.11 0.12
CA TRP A 289 -9.27 -23.84 -0.40
C TRP A 289 -8.21 -24.63 0.35
N THR A 290 -8.38 -24.77 1.67
CA THR A 290 -7.43 -25.43 2.57
C THR A 290 -8.14 -26.06 3.78
N THR A 291 -7.36 -26.57 4.73
CA THR A 291 -7.78 -26.98 6.07
C THR A 291 -6.88 -26.35 7.12
N ALA A 292 -7.30 -26.31 8.38
CA ALA A 292 -6.43 -25.85 9.48
C ALA A 292 -5.08 -26.61 9.52
N ALA A 293 -5.09 -27.90 9.19
CA ALA A 293 -3.88 -28.74 9.13
C ALA A 293 -2.99 -28.48 7.90
N SER A 294 -3.40 -27.62 6.97
CA SER A 294 -2.67 -27.28 5.75
C SER A 294 -2.56 -25.77 5.51
N LEU A 295 -3.02 -24.93 6.45
CA LEU A 295 -2.94 -23.49 6.41
C LEU A 295 -1.70 -22.99 7.16
N GLY A 296 -0.70 -22.53 6.45
CA GLY A 296 0.42 -21.76 7.00
C GLY A 296 0.14 -20.27 6.94
N ILE A 297 0.66 -19.52 7.91
CA ILE A 297 0.59 -18.06 7.91
C ILE A 297 2.00 -17.46 7.88
N TYR A 298 2.15 -16.34 7.18
CA TYR A 298 3.42 -15.65 7.01
C TYR A 298 3.27 -14.15 7.18
N GLY A 299 4.18 -13.53 7.93
CA GLY A 299 4.26 -12.09 8.10
C GLY A 299 5.63 -11.65 8.61
N GLY A 300 6.03 -10.45 8.18
CA GLY A 300 7.30 -9.84 8.58
C GLY A 300 7.10 -8.45 9.18
N SER A 301 7.98 -8.01 10.10
CA SER A 301 7.89 -6.70 10.76
C SER A 301 6.54 -6.54 11.49
N ASN A 302 5.73 -5.56 11.15
CA ASN A 302 4.34 -5.46 11.62
C ASN A 302 3.50 -6.70 11.25
N GLY A 303 3.73 -7.29 10.07
CA GLY A 303 3.16 -8.60 9.72
C GLY A 303 3.65 -9.74 10.62
N GLY A 304 4.85 -9.60 11.20
CA GLY A 304 5.36 -10.51 12.24
C GLY A 304 4.57 -10.37 13.55
N LEU A 305 4.20 -9.14 13.96
CA LEU A 305 3.25 -8.92 15.04
C LEU A 305 1.90 -9.57 14.73
N LEU A 306 1.38 -9.37 13.51
CA LEU A 306 0.13 -9.96 13.05
C LEU A 306 0.10 -11.49 13.24
N VAL A 307 1.10 -12.20 12.70
CA VAL A 307 1.12 -13.66 12.79
C VAL A 307 1.46 -14.14 14.19
N GLY A 308 2.22 -13.37 14.98
CA GLY A 308 2.47 -13.64 16.40
C GLY A 308 1.18 -13.54 17.24
N ALA A 309 0.36 -12.51 17.00
CA ALA A 309 -0.96 -12.39 17.64
C ALA A 309 -1.91 -13.49 17.18
N ALA A 310 -1.95 -13.80 15.88
CA ALA A 310 -2.75 -14.91 15.36
C ALA A 310 -2.37 -16.24 16.00
N LEU A 311 -1.07 -16.51 16.14
CA LEU A 311 -0.53 -17.71 16.78
C LEU A 311 -0.98 -17.85 18.24
N THR A 312 -0.93 -16.77 19.03
CA THR A 312 -1.27 -16.81 20.44
C THR A 312 -2.79 -16.78 20.69
N GLN A 313 -3.55 -16.11 19.84
CA GLN A 313 -5.02 -16.04 19.93
C GLN A 313 -5.71 -17.30 19.42
N ARG A 314 -5.17 -17.96 18.36
CA ARG A 314 -5.83 -19.08 17.66
C ARG A 314 -4.84 -20.16 17.22
N PRO A 315 -4.02 -20.75 18.11
CA PRO A 315 -2.96 -21.69 17.74
C PRO A 315 -3.47 -22.89 16.92
N GLN A 316 -4.70 -23.35 17.16
CA GLN A 316 -5.28 -24.51 16.48
C GLN A 316 -5.76 -24.22 15.04
N ALA A 317 -5.80 -22.96 14.61
CA ALA A 317 -6.29 -22.57 13.29
C ALA A 317 -5.22 -22.74 12.20
N TYR A 318 -3.96 -22.92 12.58
CA TYR A 318 -2.82 -22.90 11.66
C TYR A 318 -1.96 -24.15 11.79
N ALA A 319 -1.39 -24.59 10.66
CA ALA A 319 -0.46 -25.72 10.61
C ALA A 319 0.99 -25.28 10.84
N ALA A 320 1.34 -24.07 10.38
CA ALA A 320 2.68 -23.50 10.47
C ALA A 320 2.63 -21.98 10.52
N VAL A 321 3.64 -21.37 11.15
CA VAL A 321 3.76 -19.91 11.27
C VAL A 321 5.18 -19.48 10.91
N VAL A 322 5.31 -18.64 9.89
CA VAL A 322 6.56 -17.97 9.56
C VAL A 322 6.50 -16.53 10.04
N CYS A 323 7.22 -16.25 11.13
CA CYS A 323 7.23 -14.97 11.81
C CYS A 323 8.63 -14.32 11.64
N SER A 324 8.73 -13.35 10.72
CA SER A 324 10.01 -12.74 10.34
C SER A 324 10.17 -11.36 10.99
N ALA A 325 11.32 -11.12 11.64
CA ALA A 325 11.67 -9.83 12.28
C ALA A 325 10.50 -9.19 13.06
N PRO A 326 9.83 -9.94 13.98
CA PRO A 326 8.57 -9.51 14.57
C PRO A 326 8.74 -8.55 15.74
N LEU A 327 7.64 -7.82 16.06
CA LEU A 327 7.44 -7.16 17.34
C LEU A 327 6.52 -8.06 18.19
N LEU A 328 7.07 -8.83 19.13
CA LEU A 328 6.28 -9.77 19.93
C LEU A 328 5.98 -9.27 21.34
N ASP A 329 6.79 -8.34 21.87
CA ASP A 329 6.62 -7.74 23.20
C ASP A 329 6.23 -6.27 23.02
N MET A 330 4.93 -6.01 22.96
CA MET A 330 4.41 -4.67 22.70
C MET A 330 4.51 -3.72 23.91
N VAL A 331 4.74 -4.25 25.11
CA VAL A 331 4.94 -3.41 26.31
C VAL A 331 6.35 -2.80 26.32
N ARG A 332 7.32 -3.47 25.72
CA ARG A 332 8.73 -3.04 25.71
C ARG A 332 9.24 -2.65 24.31
N TYR A 333 8.39 -2.65 23.29
CA TYR A 333 8.83 -2.43 21.90
C TYR A 333 9.60 -1.11 21.73
N GLU A 334 9.23 -0.06 22.49
CA GLU A 334 9.87 1.26 22.48
C GLU A 334 11.33 1.24 22.96
N GLN A 335 11.74 0.17 23.67
CA GLN A 335 13.10 0.02 24.19
C GLN A 335 14.05 -0.65 23.18
N PHE A 336 13.56 -1.08 22.03
CA PHE A 336 14.32 -1.80 21.03
C PHE A 336 14.42 -1.01 19.72
N GLY A 337 15.65 -0.78 19.24
CA GLY A 337 15.91 -0.18 17.95
C GLY A 337 15.18 1.15 17.74
N LEU A 338 14.34 1.21 16.72
CA LEU A 338 13.53 2.38 16.35
C LEU A 338 12.13 2.36 16.98
N GLY A 339 11.86 1.52 17.97
CA GLY A 339 10.52 1.31 18.52
C GLY A 339 9.76 2.59 18.88
N ARG A 340 10.41 3.60 19.46
CA ARG A 340 9.75 4.88 19.83
C ARG A 340 9.22 5.66 18.63
N THR A 341 9.74 5.44 17.44
CA THR A 341 9.23 6.11 16.22
C THR A 341 7.89 5.55 15.73
N TRP A 342 7.39 4.47 16.35
CA TRP A 342 6.15 3.79 15.97
C TRP A 342 4.99 4.04 16.94
N ASN A 343 5.14 5.02 17.87
CA ASN A 343 4.11 5.33 18.86
C ASN A 343 2.81 5.83 18.21
N ASP A 344 2.89 6.49 17.06
CA ASP A 344 1.70 6.91 16.33
C ASP A 344 0.87 5.72 15.83
N GLU A 345 1.51 4.61 15.49
CA GLU A 345 0.83 3.38 15.03
C GLU A 345 0.29 2.54 16.19
N TYR A 346 1.06 2.42 17.30
CA TYR A 346 0.75 1.45 18.35
C TYR A 346 0.30 2.08 19.67
N GLY A 347 0.71 3.31 19.96
CA GLY A 347 0.61 3.93 21.28
C GLY A 347 1.85 3.67 22.14
N THR A 348 1.91 4.27 23.32
CA THR A 348 3.04 4.18 24.26
C THR A 348 2.70 3.43 25.55
N ALA A 349 3.67 2.70 26.09
CA ALA A 349 3.54 2.05 27.41
C ALA A 349 3.62 3.06 28.58
N ASP A 350 4.04 4.30 28.33
CA ASP A 350 4.10 5.35 29.33
C ASP A 350 2.71 5.92 29.68
N ASP A 351 1.71 5.77 28.80
CA ASP A 351 0.31 6.10 29.04
C ASP A 351 -0.47 4.88 29.52
N PRO A 352 -1.15 4.91 30.68
CA PRO A 352 -1.90 3.77 31.22
C PRO A 352 -3.04 3.25 30.32
N VAL A 353 -3.66 4.12 29.52
CA VAL A 353 -4.73 3.73 28.61
C VAL A 353 -4.14 3.01 27.41
N GLU A 354 -3.08 3.55 26.80
CA GLU A 354 -2.41 2.99 25.64
C GLU A 354 -1.67 1.69 26.02
N LEU A 355 -1.09 1.59 27.22
CA LEU A 355 -0.57 0.35 27.76
C LEU A 355 -1.64 -0.76 27.79
N GLY A 356 -2.90 -0.38 28.11
CA GLY A 356 -4.03 -1.31 28.05
C GLY A 356 -4.27 -1.86 26.64
N TRP A 357 -4.13 -1.02 25.60
CA TRP A 357 -4.21 -1.46 24.21
C TRP A 357 -3.10 -2.44 23.86
N LEU A 358 -1.85 -2.07 24.17
CA LEU A 358 -0.66 -2.89 23.89
C LEU A 358 -0.74 -4.25 24.58
N LEU A 359 -1.16 -4.30 25.85
CA LEU A 359 -1.33 -5.53 26.59
C LEU A 359 -2.42 -6.44 26.01
N SER A 360 -3.47 -5.87 25.42
CA SER A 360 -4.62 -6.64 24.92
C SER A 360 -4.26 -7.62 23.81
N TYR A 361 -3.19 -7.34 23.04
CA TYR A 361 -2.79 -8.17 21.91
C TYR A 361 -1.30 -8.58 21.90
N SER A 362 -0.48 -8.12 22.85
CA SER A 362 0.96 -8.40 22.87
C SER A 362 1.24 -9.91 22.88
N PRO A 363 1.83 -10.49 21.82
CA PRO A 363 2.01 -11.96 21.73
C PRO A 363 2.78 -12.52 22.90
N TYR A 364 3.85 -11.85 23.35
CA TYR A 364 4.68 -12.28 24.47
C TYR A 364 3.86 -12.51 25.76
N HIS A 365 2.87 -11.63 26.03
CA HIS A 365 2.05 -11.70 27.23
C HIS A 365 0.85 -12.66 27.12
N HIS A 366 0.60 -13.21 25.92
CA HIS A 366 -0.49 -14.14 25.65
C HIS A 366 -0.01 -15.59 25.41
N VAL A 367 1.28 -15.86 25.58
CA VAL A 367 1.78 -17.24 25.55
C VAL A 367 1.22 -18.02 26.74
N HIS A 368 0.62 -19.16 26.47
CA HIS A 368 0.06 -20.07 27.48
C HIS A 368 0.38 -21.52 27.14
N GLU A 369 0.15 -22.43 28.06
CA GLU A 369 0.40 -23.84 27.84
C GLU A 369 -0.65 -24.42 26.86
N THR A 370 -0.20 -24.70 25.64
CA THR A 370 -1.01 -25.31 24.57
C THR A 370 -0.10 -25.91 23.50
N ALA A 371 -0.67 -26.70 22.59
CA ALA A 371 0.05 -27.13 21.39
C ALA A 371 0.08 -26.00 20.35
N TYR A 372 1.23 -25.43 20.13
CA TYR A 372 1.46 -24.45 19.05
C TYR A 372 1.81 -25.16 17.73
N PRO A 373 1.45 -24.58 16.58
CA PRO A 373 1.88 -25.07 15.27
C PRO A 373 3.40 -24.95 15.07
N ALA A 374 3.89 -25.57 13.98
CA ALA A 374 5.29 -25.53 13.60
C ALA A 374 5.76 -24.12 13.19
#